data_f46d1586481aa3e3429997c5e1a883e9
#
_entry.id   f46d1586481aa3e3429997c5e1a883e9
#
_cell.length_a   1.000
_cell.length_b   1.000
_cell.length_c   1.000
_cell.angle_alpha   90.00
_cell.angle_beta   90.00
_cell.angle_gamma   90.00
#
_symmetry.space_group_name_H-M   'P 1'
#
loop_
_entity.id
_entity.type
_entity.pdbx_description
1 polymer ?
#
loop_
_entity_poly.entity_id
_entity_poly.type
_entity_poly.pdbx_seq_one_letter_code
_entity_poly.pdbx_strand_id
1 'polypeptide(L)'
;MEPEGHLEPESSEKSVFSQPEEDEESQQSKAASLENPLLRPLLTGDIEGLRRIFEDPKDPHHDHAMELLLEEDIVGRNLLYAACMAGQNDVIRALAKYGVNLNEKTTGGYTLLHCAAAWGRLETLKALVELDVDIEALNYNDERARDVAARYSQTECVEFLDLADARLALKKYMTKVTLTITDPEKGPGKLLKEDKNIVLGACRAKNKWLETHPDASIDELFEQKQLLEDIVTPILVKMTMPLHFTTRK
;
A
#
# COMPACT_ATOMS: atom_id res chain seq x y z
N MET A 1 -43.39 31.47 -3.66
CA MET A 1 -42.53 30.74 -4.61
C MET A 1 -41.10 31.11 -4.20
N GLU A 2 -40.61 30.36 -3.19
CA GLU A 2 -39.29 30.57 -2.63
C GLU A 2 -38.32 29.61 -3.32
N PRO A 3 -37.08 30.00 -3.64
CA PRO A 3 -36.09 29.07 -4.23
C PRO A 3 -35.46 28.25 -3.11
N GLU A 4 -35.51 26.94 -3.30
CA GLU A 4 -34.86 25.98 -2.45
C GLU A 4 -33.34 26.23 -2.42
N GLY A 5 -32.82 26.46 -1.22
CA GLY A 5 -31.39 26.57 -0.97
C GLY A 5 -30.74 25.21 -1.07
N HIS A 6 -29.84 25.04 -2.04
CA HIS A 6 -28.84 23.95 -2.04
C HIS A 6 -27.97 24.13 -0.80
N LEU A 7 -28.12 23.22 0.16
CA LEU A 7 -27.12 22.98 1.20
C LEU A 7 -25.99 22.18 0.57
N GLU A 8 -24.88 22.85 0.28
CA GLU A 8 -23.61 22.18 0.04
C GLU A 8 -23.18 21.49 1.34
N PRO A 9 -22.70 20.23 1.30
CA PRO A 9 -22.16 19.59 2.47
C PRO A 9 -20.85 20.30 2.85
N GLU A 10 -20.85 20.92 4.01
CA GLU A 10 -19.65 21.55 4.59
C GLU A 10 -18.54 20.51 4.73
N SER A 11 -17.48 20.73 3.97
CA SER A 11 -16.30 19.91 3.94
C SER A 11 -15.41 20.15 5.17
N SER A 12 -15.73 19.51 6.29
CA SER A 12 -14.83 19.48 7.46
C SER A 12 -13.57 18.62 7.23
N GLU A 13 -13.50 17.92 6.09
CA GLU A 13 -12.39 17.00 5.77
C GLU A 13 -11.22 17.63 5.01
N LYS A 14 -11.39 18.85 4.49
CA LYS A 14 -10.29 19.54 3.78
C LYS A 14 -9.10 19.88 4.68
N SER A 15 -9.24 19.81 6.00
CA SER A 15 -8.19 20.23 6.93
C SER A 15 -7.04 19.24 7.09
N VAL A 16 -7.21 17.96 6.71
CA VAL A 16 -6.17 16.93 6.89
C VAL A 16 -5.09 17.03 5.82
N PHE A 17 -5.44 17.51 4.63
CA PHE A 17 -4.52 17.61 3.48
C PHE A 17 -4.48 19.02 2.86
N SER A 18 -5.06 20.04 3.47
CA SER A 18 -4.97 21.42 2.98
C SER A 18 -3.52 21.88 2.95
N GLN A 19 -3.14 22.55 1.86
CA GLN A 19 -1.89 23.31 1.84
C GLN A 19 -1.94 24.32 2.98
N PRO A 20 -0.83 24.60 3.69
CA PRO A 20 -0.84 25.51 4.81
C PRO A 20 -1.21 26.92 4.33
N GLU A 21 -2.45 27.34 4.55
CA GLU A 21 -2.73 28.76 4.75
C GLU A 21 -2.07 29.13 6.08
N GLU A 22 -1.31 30.22 6.09
CA GLU A 22 -0.48 30.62 7.22
C GLU A 22 -1.35 31.13 8.38
N ASP A 23 -1.92 30.20 9.16
CA ASP A 23 -2.61 30.52 10.40
C ASP A 23 -1.69 30.39 11.62
N GLU A 24 -1.85 31.28 12.62
CA GLU A 24 -0.98 31.40 13.78
C GLU A 24 -0.86 30.11 14.63
N GLU A 25 -1.85 29.18 14.58
CA GLU A 25 -1.76 27.85 15.21
C GLU A 25 -0.72 26.93 14.53
N SER A 26 -0.44 27.16 13.24
CA SER A 26 0.63 26.44 12.53
C SER A 26 2.03 26.87 12.96
N GLN A 27 2.17 28.03 13.62
CA GLN A 27 3.46 28.54 14.10
C GLN A 27 3.96 27.80 15.35
N GLN A 28 3.06 27.32 16.21
CA GLN A 28 3.46 26.56 17.40
C GLN A 28 3.86 25.13 17.06
N SER A 29 3.18 24.47 16.11
CA SER A 29 3.63 23.17 15.59
C SER A 29 4.88 23.29 14.70
N LYS A 30 5.03 24.41 13.97
CA LYS A 30 6.28 24.73 13.25
C LYS A 30 7.45 24.99 14.18
N ALA A 31 7.26 25.61 15.35
CA ALA A 31 8.33 25.86 16.31
C ALA A 31 8.86 24.57 16.95
N ALA A 32 7.96 23.66 17.35
CA ALA A 32 8.35 22.34 17.88
C ALA A 32 9.02 21.46 16.81
N SER A 33 8.56 21.52 15.55
CA SER A 33 9.15 20.78 14.44
C SER A 33 10.46 21.37 13.91
N LEU A 34 10.72 22.68 14.13
CA LEU A 34 12.00 23.33 13.79
C LEU A 34 13.15 22.90 14.71
N GLU A 35 12.84 22.37 15.88
CA GLU A 35 13.83 21.83 16.82
C GLU A 35 14.18 20.35 16.55
N ASN A 36 13.36 19.62 15.76
CA ASN A 36 13.63 18.22 15.43
C ASN A 36 14.73 18.10 14.37
N PRO A 37 15.90 17.52 14.72
CA PRO A 37 17.07 17.47 13.84
C PRO A 37 16.85 16.64 12.56
N LEU A 38 15.83 15.78 12.53
CA LEU A 38 15.48 14.96 11.37
C LEU A 38 14.67 15.72 10.34
N LEU A 39 13.95 16.78 10.72
CA LEU A 39 13.01 17.45 9.82
C LEU A 39 13.70 18.00 8.56
N ARG A 40 14.81 18.70 8.71
CA ARG A 40 15.52 19.29 7.58
C ARG A 40 16.06 18.22 6.62
N PRO A 41 16.80 17.20 7.06
CA PRO A 41 17.23 16.11 6.19
C PRO A 41 16.05 15.41 5.46
N LEU A 42 14.94 15.20 6.16
CA LEU A 42 13.73 14.59 5.58
C LEU A 42 13.12 15.43 4.45
N LEU A 43 13.05 16.73 4.63
CA LEU A 43 12.46 17.64 3.64
C LEU A 43 13.39 17.90 2.45
N THR A 44 14.71 17.89 2.67
CA THR A 44 15.71 18.20 1.62
C THR A 44 16.22 16.98 0.88
N GLY A 45 15.87 15.76 1.32
CA GLY A 45 16.37 14.53 0.72
C GLY A 45 17.82 14.21 1.12
N ASP A 46 18.31 14.74 2.25
CA ASP A 46 19.68 14.50 2.74
C ASP A 46 19.81 13.12 3.39
N ILE A 47 20.01 12.11 2.55
CA ILE A 47 20.15 10.71 2.99
C ILE A 47 21.39 10.51 3.85
N GLU A 48 22.48 11.19 3.54
CA GLU A 48 23.73 11.07 4.32
C GLU A 48 23.59 11.70 5.71
N GLY A 49 22.89 12.84 5.81
CA GLY A 49 22.53 13.44 7.09
C GLY A 49 21.66 12.51 7.94
N LEU A 50 20.67 11.88 7.34
CA LEU A 50 19.83 10.87 8.01
C LEU A 50 20.64 9.66 8.44
N ARG A 51 21.46 9.10 7.54
CA ARG A 51 22.30 7.94 7.84
C ARG A 51 23.23 8.22 9.02
N ARG A 52 23.84 9.40 9.06
CA ARG A 52 24.69 9.79 10.19
C ARG A 52 23.93 9.75 11.51
N ILE A 53 22.72 10.32 11.57
CA ILE A 53 21.92 10.32 12.80
C ILE A 53 21.53 8.90 13.21
N PHE A 54 21.17 8.02 12.25
CA PHE A 54 20.71 6.67 12.54
C PHE A 54 21.84 5.65 12.76
N GLU A 55 23.03 5.87 12.20
CA GLU A 55 24.09 4.84 12.16
C GLU A 55 25.38 5.25 12.92
N ASP A 56 25.61 6.55 13.19
CA ASP A 56 26.81 6.99 13.92
C ASP A 56 26.53 7.10 15.43
N PRO A 57 27.11 6.21 16.26
CA PRO A 57 26.94 6.27 17.72
C PRO A 57 27.50 7.55 18.37
N LYS A 58 28.26 8.36 17.63
CA LYS A 58 28.79 9.64 18.11
C LYS A 58 27.83 10.80 17.83
N ASP A 59 26.81 10.60 16.99
CA ASP A 59 25.82 11.63 16.79
C ASP A 59 24.98 11.80 18.06
N PRO A 60 24.77 13.04 18.54
CA PRO A 60 24.07 13.28 19.81
C PRO A 60 22.58 12.82 19.76
N HIS A 61 22.02 12.58 18.58
CA HIS A 61 20.62 12.17 18.39
C HIS A 61 20.48 10.68 18.07
N HIS A 62 21.60 9.94 17.95
CA HIS A 62 21.59 8.53 17.54
C HIS A 62 20.65 7.66 18.39
N ASP A 63 20.77 7.75 19.71
CA ASP A 63 20.01 6.91 20.64
C ASP A 63 18.49 7.19 20.61
N HIS A 64 18.09 8.36 20.15
CA HIS A 64 16.69 8.81 20.09
C HIS A 64 16.18 9.00 18.65
N ALA A 65 16.95 8.63 17.63
CA ALA A 65 16.63 8.89 16.23
C ALA A 65 15.25 8.33 15.84
N MET A 66 14.93 7.12 16.28
CA MET A 66 13.63 6.50 16.01
C MET A 66 12.48 7.21 16.74
N GLU A 67 12.67 7.61 17.99
CA GLU A 67 11.68 8.38 18.77
C GLU A 67 11.38 9.72 18.09
N LEU A 68 12.43 10.44 17.68
CA LEU A 68 12.31 11.73 16.97
C LEU A 68 11.60 11.58 15.62
N LEU A 69 11.84 10.48 14.91
CA LEU A 69 11.18 10.19 13.62
C LEU A 69 9.68 9.91 13.80
N LEU A 70 9.33 9.17 14.84
CA LEU A 70 7.98 8.68 15.08
C LEU A 70 7.16 9.58 16.03
N GLU A 71 7.73 10.72 16.46
CA GLU A 71 7.00 11.73 17.22
C GLU A 71 5.80 12.23 16.40
N GLU A 72 4.61 12.10 16.97
CA GLU A 72 3.37 12.41 16.29
C GLU A 72 2.87 13.80 16.62
N ASP A 73 2.28 14.46 15.62
CA ASP A 73 1.50 15.68 15.82
C ASP A 73 0.09 15.39 16.39
N ILE A 74 -0.72 16.43 16.58
CA ILE A 74 -2.07 16.33 17.13
C ILE A 74 -3.05 15.48 16.32
N VAL A 75 -2.72 15.18 15.04
CA VAL A 75 -3.52 14.34 14.15
C VAL A 75 -2.88 12.98 13.89
N GLY A 76 -1.83 12.64 14.64
CA GLY A 76 -1.15 11.34 14.54
C GLY A 76 -0.22 11.20 13.33
N ARG A 77 0.31 12.32 12.80
CA ARG A 77 1.30 12.29 11.71
C ARG A 77 2.71 12.43 12.31
N ASN A 78 3.58 11.54 11.94
CA ASN A 78 5.01 11.63 12.25
C ASN A 78 5.80 12.26 11.07
N LEU A 79 7.12 12.34 11.19
CA LEU A 79 7.96 12.96 10.17
C LEU A 79 8.00 12.20 8.83
N LEU A 80 7.61 10.92 8.78
CA LEU A 80 7.45 10.19 7.51
C LEU A 80 6.40 10.86 6.61
N TYR A 81 5.33 11.42 7.20
CA TYR A 81 4.32 12.18 6.45
C TYR A 81 4.89 13.44 5.83
N ALA A 82 5.80 14.13 6.52
CA ALA A 82 6.48 15.30 5.97
C ALA A 82 7.36 14.93 4.76
N ALA A 83 8.13 13.85 4.86
CA ALA A 83 8.93 13.33 3.74
C ALA A 83 8.02 12.90 2.56
N CYS A 84 6.89 12.27 2.85
CA CYS A 84 5.91 11.84 1.87
C CYS A 84 5.31 13.04 1.11
N MET A 85 4.84 14.06 1.82
CA MET A 85 4.29 15.29 1.23
C MET A 85 5.32 16.04 0.41
N ALA A 86 6.58 16.05 0.84
CA ALA A 86 7.69 16.65 0.12
C ALA A 86 8.13 15.84 -1.12
N GLY A 87 7.61 14.62 -1.30
CA GLY A 87 7.95 13.75 -2.42
C GLY A 87 9.34 13.11 -2.31
N GLN A 88 9.87 12.96 -1.10
CA GLN A 88 11.21 12.42 -0.84
C GLN A 88 11.19 10.88 -0.81
N ASN A 89 10.92 10.26 -1.95
CA ASN A 89 10.80 8.81 -2.11
C ASN A 89 12.08 8.05 -1.70
N ASP A 90 13.27 8.57 -2.00
CA ASP A 90 14.53 7.93 -1.63
C ASP A 90 14.80 7.96 -0.13
N VAL A 91 14.36 9.03 0.54
CA VAL A 91 14.36 9.12 2.00
C VAL A 91 13.47 8.04 2.61
N ILE A 92 12.25 7.85 2.08
CA ILE A 92 11.32 6.81 2.54
C ILE A 92 11.94 5.42 2.36
N ARG A 93 12.57 5.15 1.20
CA ARG A 93 13.31 3.90 0.97
C ARG A 93 14.47 3.69 1.95
N ALA A 94 15.21 4.76 2.26
CA ALA A 94 16.30 4.70 3.23
C ALA A 94 15.79 4.39 4.63
N LEU A 95 14.73 5.07 5.08
CA LEU A 95 14.14 4.89 6.40
C LEU A 95 13.48 3.51 6.58
N ALA A 96 12.90 2.94 5.50
CA ALA A 96 12.34 1.60 5.54
C ALA A 96 13.35 0.52 5.98
N LYS A 97 14.65 0.74 5.70
CA LYS A 97 15.73 -0.17 6.12
C LYS A 97 15.93 -0.22 7.63
N TYR A 98 15.48 0.81 8.35
CA TYR A 98 15.53 0.85 9.82
C TYR A 98 14.32 0.21 10.50
N GLY A 99 13.44 -0.44 9.71
CA GLY A 99 12.31 -1.22 10.22
C GLY A 99 11.11 -0.39 10.65
N VAL A 100 10.96 0.84 10.13
CA VAL A 100 9.77 1.66 10.39
C VAL A 100 8.52 1.01 9.82
N ASN A 101 7.39 1.13 10.54
CA ASN A 101 6.10 0.67 10.05
C ASN A 101 5.49 1.71 9.10
N LEU A 102 5.47 1.41 7.80
CA LEU A 102 4.92 2.30 6.77
C LEU A 102 3.38 2.23 6.65
N ASN A 103 2.74 1.33 7.40
CA ASN A 103 1.27 1.15 7.40
C ASN A 103 0.58 1.77 8.62
N GLU A 104 1.28 2.54 9.43
CA GLU A 104 0.69 3.26 10.55
C GLU A 104 -0.36 4.26 10.08
N LYS A 105 -1.39 4.43 10.90
CA LYS A 105 -2.54 5.26 10.58
C LYS A 105 -2.59 6.49 11.49
N THR A 106 -2.92 7.63 10.90
CA THR A 106 -3.28 8.83 11.65
C THR A 106 -4.59 8.63 12.43
N THR A 107 -4.98 9.62 13.24
CA THR A 107 -6.26 9.64 13.96
C THR A 107 -7.48 9.54 13.04
N GLY A 108 -7.35 9.94 11.76
CA GLY A 108 -8.38 9.77 10.72
C GLY A 108 -8.28 8.46 9.93
N GLY A 109 -7.36 7.55 10.31
CA GLY A 109 -7.15 6.29 9.61
C GLY A 109 -6.32 6.39 8.33
N TYR A 110 -5.75 7.55 8.01
CA TYR A 110 -4.92 7.75 6.82
C TYR A 110 -3.53 7.12 6.99
N THR A 111 -3.04 6.44 5.96
CA THR A 111 -1.67 5.92 5.89
C THR A 111 -0.79 6.83 5.05
N LEU A 112 0.52 6.56 5.00
CA LEU A 112 1.44 7.25 4.08
C LEU A 112 0.99 7.13 2.62
N LEU A 113 0.39 5.99 2.23
CA LEU A 113 -0.12 5.79 0.87
C LEU A 113 -1.28 6.73 0.55
N HIS A 114 -2.21 6.93 1.49
CA HIS A 114 -3.29 7.93 1.35
C HIS A 114 -2.72 9.35 1.21
N CYS A 115 -1.70 9.66 2.02
CA CYS A 115 -1.03 10.96 1.96
C CYS A 115 -0.38 11.20 0.60
N ALA A 116 0.43 10.27 0.11
CA ALA A 116 1.06 10.37 -1.21
C ALA A 116 0.03 10.52 -2.34
N ALA A 117 -1.09 9.78 -2.25
CA ALA A 117 -2.19 9.82 -3.19
C ALA A 117 -2.88 11.20 -3.20
N ALA A 118 -3.20 11.76 -2.03
CA ALA A 118 -3.83 13.07 -1.91
C ALA A 118 -2.96 14.18 -2.50
N TRP A 119 -1.66 14.12 -2.29
CA TRP A 119 -0.70 15.12 -2.74
C TRP A 119 -0.17 14.89 -4.16
N GLY A 120 -0.65 13.85 -4.87
CA GLY A 120 -0.22 13.54 -6.23
C GLY A 120 1.26 13.15 -6.33
N ARG A 121 1.82 12.55 -5.28
CA ARG A 121 3.23 12.16 -5.21
C ARG A 121 3.44 10.78 -5.85
N LEU A 122 3.32 10.71 -7.17
CA LEU A 122 3.37 9.45 -7.93
C LEU A 122 4.63 8.62 -7.64
N GLU A 123 5.81 9.24 -7.63
CA GLU A 123 7.06 8.50 -7.36
C GLU A 123 7.14 8.00 -5.91
N THR A 124 6.55 8.73 -4.97
CA THR A 124 6.42 8.26 -3.58
C THR A 124 5.43 7.10 -3.47
N LEU A 125 4.30 7.14 -4.20
CA LEU A 125 3.39 6.01 -4.30
C LEU A 125 4.08 4.75 -4.82
N LYS A 126 4.85 4.89 -5.90
CA LYS A 126 5.64 3.78 -6.47
C LYS A 126 6.60 3.20 -5.42
N ALA A 127 7.35 4.07 -4.74
CA ALA A 127 8.27 3.64 -3.68
C ALA A 127 7.56 2.90 -2.54
N LEU A 128 6.40 3.39 -2.09
CA LEU A 128 5.63 2.74 -1.03
C LEU A 128 5.09 1.37 -1.48
N VAL A 129 4.59 1.26 -2.71
CA VAL A 129 4.10 -0.03 -3.26
C VAL A 129 5.26 -1.03 -3.43
N GLU A 130 6.46 -0.58 -3.85
CA GLU A 130 7.67 -1.42 -3.89
C GLU A 130 8.11 -1.92 -2.51
N LEU A 131 7.78 -1.18 -1.45
CA LEU A 131 8.03 -1.53 -0.05
C LEU A 131 6.91 -2.36 0.58
N ASP A 132 6.02 -2.93 -0.25
CA ASP A 132 4.93 -3.82 0.15
C ASP A 132 3.96 -3.21 1.18
N VAL A 133 3.68 -1.89 1.10
CA VAL A 133 2.62 -1.30 1.92
C VAL A 133 1.24 -1.84 1.53
N ASP A 134 0.31 -1.82 2.47
CA ASP A 134 -1.06 -2.26 2.25
C ASP A 134 -1.84 -1.26 1.36
N ILE A 135 -1.96 -1.57 0.06
CA ILE A 135 -2.69 -0.72 -0.90
C ILE A 135 -4.21 -0.79 -0.74
N GLU A 136 -4.72 -1.77 0.02
CA GLU A 136 -6.15 -1.92 0.30
C GLU A 136 -6.56 -1.29 1.64
N ALA A 137 -5.61 -0.71 2.39
CA ALA A 137 -5.90 -0.05 3.64
C ALA A 137 -7.01 1.00 3.48
N LEU A 138 -7.98 0.98 4.39
CA LEU A 138 -9.09 1.93 4.44
C LEU A 138 -8.82 2.98 5.52
N ASN A 139 -9.12 4.24 5.23
CA ASN A 139 -9.26 5.27 6.25
C ASN A 139 -10.60 5.11 7.00
N TYR A 140 -10.92 5.99 7.94
CA TYR A 140 -12.17 5.88 8.71
C TYR A 140 -13.43 6.32 7.94
N ASN A 141 -13.28 6.80 6.69
CA ASN A 141 -14.37 7.05 5.75
C ASN A 141 -14.55 5.90 4.74
N ASP A 142 -13.96 4.73 5.00
CA ASP A 142 -13.95 3.57 4.10
C ASP A 142 -13.34 3.85 2.72
N GLU A 143 -12.43 4.83 2.62
CA GLU A 143 -11.72 5.17 1.39
C GLU A 143 -10.36 4.47 1.34
N ARG A 144 -9.99 3.92 0.18
CA ARG A 144 -8.61 3.52 -0.16
C ARG A 144 -7.80 4.74 -0.63
N ALA A 145 -6.50 4.61 -0.68
CA ALA A 145 -5.62 5.65 -1.24
C ALA A 145 -6.03 6.03 -2.69
N ARG A 146 -6.50 5.06 -3.48
CA ARG A 146 -7.03 5.27 -4.84
C ARG A 146 -8.24 6.22 -4.84
N ASP A 147 -9.16 6.06 -3.90
CA ASP A 147 -10.37 6.89 -3.78
C ASP A 147 -10.01 8.30 -3.36
N VAL A 148 -9.07 8.43 -2.44
CA VAL A 148 -8.50 9.72 -2.02
C VAL A 148 -7.82 10.42 -3.19
N ALA A 149 -7.00 9.72 -4.00
CA ALA A 149 -6.40 10.28 -5.22
C ALA A 149 -7.47 10.80 -6.18
N ALA A 150 -8.54 10.05 -6.40
CA ALA A 150 -9.65 10.45 -7.26
C ALA A 150 -10.36 11.71 -6.74
N ARG A 151 -10.60 11.79 -5.43
CA ARG A 151 -11.23 12.95 -4.77
C ARG A 151 -10.41 14.22 -4.94
N TYR A 152 -9.08 14.11 -4.94
CA TYR A 152 -8.17 15.24 -5.18
C TYR A 152 -7.75 15.40 -6.66
N SER A 153 -8.42 14.68 -7.59
CA SER A 153 -8.16 14.77 -9.03
C SER A 153 -6.71 14.43 -9.44
N GLN A 154 -6.07 13.54 -8.69
CA GLN A 154 -4.71 13.06 -8.96
C GLN A 154 -4.73 11.88 -9.94
N THR A 155 -5.00 12.15 -11.22
CA THR A 155 -5.29 11.15 -12.25
C THR A 155 -4.18 10.11 -12.40
N GLU A 156 -2.91 10.53 -12.48
CA GLU A 156 -1.76 9.61 -12.61
C GLU A 156 -1.62 8.67 -11.40
N CYS A 157 -1.95 9.17 -10.21
CA CYS A 157 -1.97 8.35 -9.00
C CYS A 157 -3.10 7.33 -9.02
N VAL A 158 -4.28 7.70 -9.52
CA VAL A 158 -5.42 6.77 -9.70
C VAL A 158 -5.02 5.66 -10.67
N GLU A 159 -4.50 6.00 -11.85
CA GLU A 159 -4.09 5.04 -12.88
C GLU A 159 -3.01 4.08 -12.35
N PHE A 160 -2.03 4.59 -11.63
CA PHE A 160 -1.00 3.76 -11.01
C PHE A 160 -1.56 2.82 -9.95
N LEU A 161 -2.46 3.30 -9.07
CA LEU A 161 -3.07 2.47 -8.02
C LEU A 161 -4.03 1.43 -8.61
N ASP A 162 -4.76 1.73 -9.67
CA ASP A 162 -5.57 0.76 -10.40
C ASP A 162 -4.69 -0.36 -11.02
N LEU A 163 -3.52 -0.02 -11.55
CA LEU A 163 -2.54 -0.99 -12.04
C LEU A 163 -1.96 -1.84 -10.90
N ALA A 164 -1.60 -1.21 -9.78
CA ALA A 164 -1.08 -1.91 -8.60
C ALA A 164 -2.11 -2.89 -8.02
N ASP A 165 -3.39 -2.50 -7.99
CA ASP A 165 -4.50 -3.35 -7.53
C ASP A 165 -4.69 -4.57 -8.45
N ALA A 166 -4.64 -4.39 -9.77
CA ALA A 166 -4.72 -5.50 -10.73
C ALA A 166 -3.54 -6.49 -10.56
N ARG A 167 -2.31 -6.00 -10.33
CA ARG A 167 -1.16 -6.85 -10.02
C ARG A 167 -1.33 -7.61 -8.71
N LEU A 168 -1.81 -6.93 -7.68
CA LEU A 168 -2.07 -7.54 -6.38
C LEU A 168 -3.15 -8.61 -6.48
N ALA A 169 -4.23 -8.37 -7.25
CA ALA A 169 -5.31 -9.33 -7.47
C ALA A 169 -4.79 -10.65 -8.08
N LEU A 170 -3.90 -10.59 -9.06
CA LEU A 170 -3.26 -11.79 -9.63
C LEU A 170 -2.39 -12.51 -8.59
N LYS A 171 -1.55 -11.78 -7.83
CA LYS A 171 -0.71 -12.36 -6.76
C LYS A 171 -1.56 -13.02 -5.68
N LYS A 172 -2.61 -12.36 -5.21
CA LYS A 172 -3.54 -12.90 -4.20
C LYS A 172 -4.24 -14.17 -4.69
N TYR A 173 -4.67 -14.19 -5.96
CA TYR A 173 -5.29 -15.38 -6.54
C TYR A 173 -4.32 -16.56 -6.54
N MET A 174 -3.07 -16.36 -6.99
CA MET A 174 -2.04 -17.41 -6.97
C MET A 174 -1.77 -17.93 -5.55
N THR A 175 -1.65 -17.03 -4.58
CA THR A 175 -1.43 -17.39 -3.17
C THR A 175 -2.60 -18.19 -2.62
N LYS A 176 -3.83 -17.71 -2.83
CA LYS A 176 -5.06 -18.39 -2.39
C LYS A 176 -5.15 -19.81 -2.95
N VAL A 177 -4.91 -19.95 -4.26
CA VAL A 177 -4.96 -21.25 -4.94
C VAL A 177 -3.88 -22.18 -4.41
N THR A 178 -2.65 -21.70 -4.28
CA THR A 178 -1.53 -22.48 -3.74
C THR A 178 -1.83 -22.97 -2.33
N LEU A 179 -2.31 -22.10 -1.45
CA LEU A 179 -2.72 -22.49 -0.09
C LEU A 179 -3.84 -23.54 -0.10
N THR A 180 -4.84 -23.34 -0.96
CA THR A 180 -5.99 -24.27 -1.05
C THR A 180 -5.56 -25.68 -1.44
N ILE A 181 -4.65 -25.83 -2.41
CA ILE A 181 -4.23 -27.16 -2.90
C ILE A 181 -3.14 -27.81 -2.04
N THR A 182 -2.43 -27.01 -1.21
CA THR A 182 -1.40 -27.50 -0.31
C THR A 182 -1.92 -27.76 1.11
N ASP A 183 -3.11 -27.27 1.44
CA ASP A 183 -3.74 -27.45 2.74
C ASP A 183 -3.98 -28.95 3.01
N PRO A 184 -3.37 -29.53 4.08
CA PRO A 184 -3.52 -30.94 4.41
C PRO A 184 -4.95 -31.34 4.75
N GLU A 185 -5.78 -30.41 5.26
CA GLU A 185 -7.16 -30.70 5.63
C GLU A 185 -8.13 -30.65 4.44
N LYS A 186 -7.86 -29.80 3.47
CA LYS A 186 -8.77 -29.57 2.32
C LYS A 186 -8.34 -30.31 1.06
N GLY A 187 -7.04 -30.57 0.87
CA GLY A 187 -6.48 -30.99 -0.41
C GLY A 187 -6.09 -32.47 -0.58
N PRO A 188 -5.63 -33.22 0.45
CA PRO A 188 -4.88 -34.46 0.19
C PRO A 188 -5.65 -35.64 -0.34
N GLY A 189 -6.97 -35.71 -0.11
CA GLY A 189 -7.76 -36.91 -0.43
C GLY A 189 -8.41 -36.93 -1.82
N LYS A 190 -8.53 -35.79 -2.49
CA LYS A 190 -9.37 -35.65 -3.70
C LYS A 190 -8.61 -35.18 -4.94
N LEU A 191 -7.41 -34.62 -4.81
CA LEU A 191 -6.59 -34.19 -5.94
C LEU A 191 -5.45 -35.17 -6.20
N LEU A 192 -5.30 -35.57 -7.45
CA LEU A 192 -4.14 -36.32 -7.90
C LEU A 192 -2.88 -35.46 -7.81
N LYS A 193 -1.72 -36.11 -7.63
CA LYS A 193 -0.42 -35.42 -7.61
C LYS A 193 -0.18 -34.64 -8.91
N GLU A 194 -0.69 -35.14 -10.02
CA GLU A 194 -0.62 -34.51 -11.34
C GLU A 194 -1.42 -33.20 -11.37
N ASP A 195 -2.65 -33.20 -10.86
CA ASP A 195 -3.49 -31.99 -10.76
C ASP A 195 -2.81 -30.89 -9.94
N LYS A 196 -2.22 -31.28 -8.79
CA LYS A 196 -1.46 -30.35 -7.95
C LYS A 196 -0.26 -29.76 -8.69
N ASN A 197 0.49 -30.60 -9.41
CA ASN A 197 1.65 -30.16 -10.18
C ASN A 197 1.28 -29.20 -11.30
N ILE A 198 0.15 -29.42 -11.97
CA ILE A 198 -0.38 -28.53 -13.03
C ILE A 198 -0.65 -27.14 -12.44
N VAL A 199 -1.37 -27.07 -11.33
CA VAL A 199 -1.74 -25.80 -10.69
C VAL A 199 -0.49 -25.06 -10.17
N LEU A 200 0.40 -25.75 -9.46
CA LEU A 200 1.64 -25.15 -8.96
C LEU A 200 2.56 -24.69 -10.11
N GLY A 201 2.60 -25.45 -11.21
CA GLY A 201 3.33 -25.07 -12.40
C GLY A 201 2.75 -23.82 -13.06
N ALA A 202 1.43 -23.74 -13.18
CA ALA A 202 0.74 -22.54 -13.69
C ALA A 202 0.99 -21.30 -12.83
N CYS A 203 0.89 -21.42 -11.49
CA CYS A 203 1.20 -20.31 -10.58
C CYS A 203 2.65 -19.84 -10.73
N ARG A 204 3.62 -20.76 -10.81
CA ARG A 204 5.02 -20.41 -11.04
C ARG A 204 5.25 -19.70 -12.37
N ALA A 205 4.59 -20.14 -13.43
CA ALA A 205 4.67 -19.50 -14.74
C ALA A 205 4.12 -18.06 -14.69
N LYS A 206 3.02 -17.79 -13.95
CA LYS A 206 2.46 -16.46 -13.79
C LYS A 206 3.33 -15.56 -12.92
N ASN A 207 3.96 -16.08 -11.86
CA ASN A 207 4.95 -15.32 -11.08
C ASN A 207 6.13 -14.88 -11.97
N LYS A 208 6.69 -15.80 -12.76
CA LYS A 208 7.76 -15.47 -13.70
C LYS A 208 7.31 -14.45 -14.74
N TRP A 209 6.08 -14.57 -15.23
CA TRP A 209 5.51 -13.59 -16.16
C TRP A 209 5.43 -12.19 -15.54
N LEU A 210 4.96 -12.05 -14.28
CA LEU A 210 4.92 -10.78 -13.56
C LEU A 210 6.31 -10.15 -13.39
N GLU A 211 7.35 -10.96 -13.15
CA GLU A 211 8.73 -10.49 -13.02
C GLU A 211 9.29 -9.99 -14.36
N THR A 212 8.91 -10.62 -15.47
CA THR A 212 9.40 -10.28 -16.81
C THR A 212 8.58 -9.21 -17.53
N HIS A 213 7.40 -8.85 -17.00
CA HIS A 213 6.51 -7.84 -17.56
C HIS A 213 6.18 -6.74 -16.52
N PRO A 214 7.18 -5.94 -16.14
CA PRO A 214 6.97 -4.85 -15.20
C PRO A 214 6.00 -3.80 -15.73
N ASP A 215 5.92 -3.62 -17.05
CA ASP A 215 5.12 -2.61 -17.74
C ASP A 215 3.78 -3.15 -18.26
N ALA A 216 3.36 -4.35 -17.82
CA ALA A 216 2.10 -4.93 -18.27
C ALA A 216 0.92 -4.03 -17.92
N SER A 217 -0.01 -3.89 -18.87
CA SER A 217 -1.26 -3.15 -18.72
C SER A 217 -2.24 -3.88 -17.80
N ILE A 218 -3.28 -3.15 -17.36
CA ILE A 218 -4.38 -3.73 -16.57
C ILE A 218 -5.08 -4.85 -17.34
N ASP A 219 -5.32 -4.67 -18.63
CA ASP A 219 -5.99 -5.66 -19.48
C ASP A 219 -5.14 -6.95 -19.59
N GLU A 220 -3.84 -6.82 -19.79
CA GLU A 220 -2.91 -7.97 -19.80
C GLU A 220 -2.92 -8.70 -18.45
N LEU A 221 -2.95 -7.98 -17.34
CA LEU A 221 -3.01 -8.57 -16.00
C LEU A 221 -4.33 -9.35 -15.79
N PHE A 222 -5.45 -8.80 -16.23
CA PHE A 222 -6.73 -9.49 -16.18
C PHE A 222 -6.76 -10.73 -17.08
N GLU A 223 -6.21 -10.64 -18.29
CA GLU A 223 -6.07 -11.79 -19.18
C GLU A 223 -5.23 -12.89 -18.53
N GLN A 224 -4.07 -12.56 -17.96
CA GLN A 224 -3.23 -13.53 -17.27
C GLN A 224 -3.93 -14.20 -16.08
N LYS A 225 -4.73 -13.42 -15.33
CA LYS A 225 -5.55 -13.95 -14.24
C LYS A 225 -6.61 -14.90 -14.77
N GLN A 226 -7.32 -14.53 -15.83
CA GLN A 226 -8.33 -15.36 -16.46
C GLN A 226 -7.76 -16.67 -16.99
N LEU A 227 -6.62 -16.62 -17.69
CA LEU A 227 -5.92 -17.82 -18.17
C LEU A 227 -5.53 -18.77 -17.02
N LEU A 228 -5.16 -18.21 -15.86
CA LEU A 228 -4.88 -19.02 -14.68
C LEU A 228 -6.16 -19.62 -14.10
N GLU A 229 -7.24 -18.86 -14.01
CA GLU A 229 -8.56 -19.33 -13.56
C GLU A 229 -9.09 -20.46 -14.41
N ASP A 230 -8.93 -20.39 -15.73
CA ASP A 230 -9.35 -21.43 -16.68
C ASP A 230 -8.63 -22.77 -16.47
N ILE A 231 -7.37 -22.73 -16.04
CA ILE A 231 -6.59 -23.93 -15.68
C ILE A 231 -7.01 -24.46 -14.31
N VAL A 232 -7.18 -23.58 -13.35
CA VAL A 232 -7.32 -23.92 -11.92
C VAL A 232 -8.74 -24.34 -11.59
N THR A 233 -9.75 -23.65 -12.12
CA THR A 233 -11.17 -23.86 -11.76
C THR A 233 -11.63 -25.31 -11.97
N PRO A 234 -11.36 -25.96 -13.12
CA PRO A 234 -11.76 -27.36 -13.32
C PRO A 234 -11.13 -28.31 -12.30
N ILE A 235 -9.91 -28.02 -11.87
CA ILE A 235 -9.18 -28.83 -10.89
C ILE A 235 -9.77 -28.63 -9.50
N LEU A 236 -10.06 -27.39 -9.09
CA LEU A 236 -10.67 -27.11 -7.79
C LEU A 236 -12.08 -27.68 -7.67
N VAL A 237 -12.85 -27.73 -8.78
CA VAL A 237 -14.18 -28.37 -8.79
C VAL A 237 -14.10 -29.85 -8.42
N LYS A 238 -13.03 -30.55 -8.80
CA LYS A 238 -12.82 -31.96 -8.38
C LYS A 238 -12.74 -32.12 -6.86
N MET A 239 -12.25 -31.10 -6.14
CA MET A 239 -12.18 -31.12 -4.65
C MET A 239 -13.55 -31.07 -4.00
N THR A 240 -14.52 -30.42 -4.63
CA THR A 240 -15.88 -30.23 -4.08
C THR A 240 -16.86 -31.32 -4.48
N MET A 241 -16.53 -32.14 -5.50
CA MET A 241 -17.40 -33.23 -5.90
C MET A 241 -17.48 -34.32 -4.84
N PRO A 242 -18.68 -34.84 -4.52
CA PRO A 242 -18.82 -36.01 -3.66
C PRO A 242 -18.12 -37.22 -4.27
N LEU A 243 -17.41 -38.00 -3.45
CA LEU A 243 -16.86 -39.28 -3.89
C LEU A 243 -18.05 -40.21 -4.22
N HIS A 244 -18.32 -40.41 -5.50
CA HIS A 244 -19.23 -41.47 -5.92
C HIS A 244 -18.55 -42.80 -5.60
N PHE A 245 -18.98 -43.43 -4.51
CA PHE A 245 -18.71 -44.84 -4.30
C PHE A 245 -19.36 -45.64 -5.43
N THR A 246 -18.63 -46.00 -6.44
CA THR A 246 -19.03 -47.06 -7.35
C THR A 246 -18.99 -48.36 -6.56
N THR A 247 -20.14 -48.72 -5.98
CA THR A 247 -20.38 -50.10 -5.55
C THR A 247 -20.31 -50.96 -6.80
N ARG A 248 -19.17 -51.60 -7.07
CA ARG A 248 -19.10 -52.72 -7.98
C ARG A 248 -19.99 -53.83 -7.39
N LYS A 249 -21.09 -54.15 -8.09
CA LYS A 249 -21.78 -55.40 -7.90
C LYS A 249 -20.99 -56.56 -8.50
#